data_a290d2ce1365840bfa1711fe63a42fe9
#
_entry.id   a290d2ce1365840bfa1711fe63a42fe9
#
_cell.length_a   1.000
_cell.length_b   1.000
_cell.length_c   1.000
_cell.angle_alpha   90.00
_cell.angle_beta   90.00
_cell.angle_gamma   90.00
#
_symmetry.space_group_name_H-M   'P 1'
#
loop_
_entity.id
_entity.type
_entity.pdbx_description
1 polymer ?
#
loop_
_entity_poly.entity_id
_entity_poly.type
_entity_poly.pdbx_seq_one_letter_code
_entity_poly.pdbx_strand_id
1 'polypeptide(L)'
;MREVKYAQLSDLEPIVSIDQQVIGHANRKGEIERAIREQACLVINEGKATGFLLFNTEFFENAFVSLIIIAPEERRKGYASSLLKYFEKISPTEKIFSSTNQSNIEMQKVLQKNGYTPSGMIKNLDPGDPELIYFKYKENQ
;
A
#
# COMPACT_ATOMS: atom_id res chain seq x y z
N MET A 1 -17.28 9.02 -8.34
CA MET A 1 -17.46 8.22 -7.13
C MET A 1 -16.19 7.41 -6.86
N ARG A 2 -15.79 7.32 -5.61
CA ARG A 2 -14.56 6.64 -5.20
C ARG A 2 -14.80 5.12 -5.13
N GLU A 3 -13.93 4.35 -5.77
CA GLU A 3 -14.07 2.90 -5.81
C GLU A 3 -12.72 2.23 -5.61
N VAL A 4 -12.64 1.26 -4.69
CA VAL A 4 -11.47 0.40 -4.52
C VAL A 4 -11.82 -0.99 -5.03
N LYS A 5 -10.92 -1.58 -5.81
CA LYS A 5 -11.13 -2.91 -6.37
C LYS A 5 -9.80 -3.60 -6.62
N TYR A 6 -9.86 -4.91 -6.84
CA TYR A 6 -8.69 -5.63 -7.35
C TYR A 6 -8.33 -5.06 -8.72
N ALA A 7 -7.05 -4.76 -8.92
CA ALA A 7 -6.58 -4.26 -10.20
C ALA A 7 -6.63 -5.36 -11.26
N GLN A 8 -6.94 -4.98 -12.48
CA GLN A 8 -6.94 -5.85 -13.65
C GLN A 8 -5.81 -5.43 -14.57
N LEU A 9 -5.47 -6.28 -15.55
CA LEU A 9 -4.38 -5.96 -16.48
C LEU A 9 -4.64 -4.65 -17.24
N SER A 10 -5.91 -4.29 -17.43
CA SER A 10 -6.24 -2.99 -18.06
C SER A 10 -5.87 -1.81 -17.17
N ASP A 11 -5.61 -2.05 -15.87
CA ASP A 11 -5.19 -1.00 -14.95
C ASP A 11 -3.67 -0.85 -14.89
N LEU A 12 -2.91 -1.73 -15.55
CA LEU A 12 -1.45 -1.76 -15.42
C LEU A 12 -0.79 -0.44 -15.81
N GLU A 13 -1.09 0.07 -16.99
CA GLU A 13 -0.44 1.29 -17.46
C GLU A 13 -0.77 2.52 -16.61
N PRO A 14 -2.03 2.76 -16.22
CA PRO A 14 -2.32 3.84 -15.28
C PRO A 14 -1.59 3.70 -13.95
N ILE A 15 -1.50 2.49 -13.41
CA ILE A 15 -0.80 2.25 -12.14
C ILE A 15 0.68 2.51 -12.29
N VAL A 16 1.31 2.00 -13.35
CA VAL A 16 2.73 2.22 -13.61
C VAL A 16 3.02 3.72 -13.78
N SER A 17 2.11 4.44 -14.45
CA SER A 17 2.26 5.88 -14.62
C SER A 17 2.29 6.61 -13.28
N ILE A 18 1.39 6.23 -12.36
CA ILE A 18 1.38 6.81 -11.02
C ILE A 18 2.69 6.52 -10.29
N ASP A 19 3.15 5.28 -10.33
CA ASP A 19 4.38 4.90 -9.66
C ASP A 19 5.57 5.66 -10.22
N GLN A 20 5.64 5.79 -11.55
CA GLN A 20 6.72 6.52 -12.21
C GLN A 20 6.76 7.99 -11.79
N GLN A 21 5.60 8.62 -11.58
CA GLN A 21 5.55 10.00 -11.12
C GLN A 21 6.20 10.16 -9.75
N VAL A 22 6.12 9.13 -8.91
CA VAL A 22 6.62 9.21 -7.54
C VAL A 22 8.09 8.82 -7.45
N ILE A 23 8.49 7.70 -8.09
CA ILE A 23 9.84 7.18 -7.94
C ILE A 23 10.77 7.57 -9.08
N GLY A 24 10.24 8.14 -10.17
CA GLY A 24 11.06 8.67 -11.27
C GLY A 24 11.45 7.67 -12.34
N HIS A 25 11.00 6.41 -12.25
CA HIS A 25 11.27 5.39 -13.25
C HIS A 25 10.17 4.34 -13.25
N ALA A 26 10.17 3.48 -14.26
CA ALA A 26 9.14 2.44 -14.39
C ALA A 26 9.69 1.04 -14.09
N ASN A 27 10.73 0.95 -13.24
CA ASN A 27 11.42 -0.31 -12.98
C ASN A 27 10.57 -1.32 -12.21
N ARG A 28 9.48 -0.86 -11.56
CA ARG A 28 8.59 -1.77 -10.83
C ARG A 28 7.45 -2.33 -11.69
N LYS A 29 7.45 -2.06 -13.02
CA LYS A 29 6.36 -2.52 -13.87
C LYS A 29 6.18 -4.04 -13.80
N GLY A 30 7.28 -4.80 -13.82
CA GLY A 30 7.19 -6.27 -13.73
C GLY A 30 6.62 -6.74 -12.40
N GLU A 31 7.02 -6.09 -11.31
CA GLU A 31 6.50 -6.42 -9.99
C GLU A 31 5.00 -6.09 -9.89
N ILE A 32 4.60 -4.93 -10.42
CA ILE A 32 3.19 -4.52 -10.41
C ILE A 32 2.36 -5.48 -11.26
N GLU A 33 2.83 -5.82 -12.45
CA GLU A 33 2.11 -6.75 -13.32
C GLU A 33 1.93 -8.10 -12.65
N ARG A 34 2.97 -8.62 -11.99
CA ARG A 34 2.87 -9.89 -11.29
C ARG A 34 1.84 -9.81 -10.16
N ALA A 35 1.87 -8.71 -9.39
CA ALA A 35 0.90 -8.51 -8.31
C ALA A 35 -0.52 -8.50 -8.86
N ILE A 36 -0.75 -7.85 -10.01
CA ILE A 36 -2.07 -7.83 -10.62
C ILE A 36 -2.50 -9.24 -10.98
N ARG A 37 -1.62 -10.01 -11.60
CA ARG A 37 -1.95 -11.39 -12.03
C ARG A 37 -2.22 -12.30 -10.83
N GLU A 38 -1.55 -12.05 -9.70
CA GLU A 38 -1.72 -12.85 -8.49
C GLU A 38 -2.83 -12.31 -7.59
N GLN A 39 -3.57 -11.31 -8.04
CA GLN A 39 -4.64 -10.67 -7.26
C GLN A 39 -4.12 -10.10 -5.95
N ALA A 40 -2.94 -9.51 -6.01
CA ALA A 40 -2.26 -8.90 -4.87
C ALA A 40 -2.08 -7.40 -5.07
N CYS A 41 -2.89 -6.78 -5.91
CA CYS A 41 -2.86 -5.35 -6.18
C CYS A 41 -4.27 -4.80 -6.11
N LEU A 42 -4.45 -3.74 -5.32
CA LEU A 42 -5.70 -2.98 -5.29
C LEU A 42 -5.47 -1.65 -5.98
N VAL A 43 -6.49 -1.17 -6.70
CA VAL A 43 -6.46 0.15 -7.31
C VAL A 43 -7.65 0.95 -6.79
N ILE A 44 -7.45 2.25 -6.60
CA ILE A 44 -8.54 3.15 -6.24
C ILE A 44 -8.76 4.13 -7.37
N ASN A 45 -10.02 4.24 -7.77
CA ASN A 45 -10.46 5.08 -8.88
C ASN A 45 -11.45 6.13 -8.40
N GLU A 46 -11.33 7.32 -8.98
CA GLU A 46 -12.37 8.32 -8.90
C GLU A 46 -12.38 9.04 -10.25
N GLY A 47 -13.11 8.44 -11.21
CA GLY A 47 -13.05 8.86 -12.60
C GLY A 47 -11.82 8.35 -13.33
N LYS A 48 -10.72 8.15 -12.62
CA LYS A 48 -9.47 7.62 -13.12
C LYS A 48 -8.72 7.00 -11.94
N ALA A 49 -7.66 6.25 -12.22
CA ALA A 49 -6.83 5.70 -11.15
C ALA A 49 -6.13 6.82 -10.40
N THR A 50 -6.26 6.84 -9.07
CA THR A 50 -5.64 7.85 -8.22
C THR A 50 -4.57 7.26 -7.30
N GLY A 51 -4.55 5.94 -7.12
CA GLY A 51 -3.56 5.29 -6.28
C GLY A 51 -3.68 3.78 -6.36
N PHE A 52 -2.74 3.10 -5.71
CA PHE A 52 -2.76 1.64 -5.68
C PHE A 52 -2.05 1.12 -4.44
N LEU A 53 -2.29 -0.16 -4.15
CA LEU A 53 -1.72 -0.85 -2.99
C LEU A 53 -1.29 -2.25 -3.42
N LEU A 54 -0.06 -2.63 -3.07
CA LEU A 54 0.42 -4.01 -3.25
C LEU A 54 0.49 -4.69 -1.89
N PHE A 55 0.17 -5.97 -1.86
CA PHE A 55 0.26 -6.74 -0.63
C PHE A 55 0.71 -8.18 -0.93
N ASN A 56 1.09 -8.88 0.12
CA ASN A 56 1.38 -10.30 0.06
C ASN A 56 1.02 -10.92 1.43
N THR A 57 1.24 -12.22 1.58
CA THR A 57 0.99 -12.92 2.84
C THR A 57 2.24 -13.63 3.32
N GLU A 58 3.40 -13.05 3.03
CA GLU A 58 4.69 -13.69 3.29
C GLU A 58 5.44 -13.10 4.47
N PHE A 59 4.84 -12.14 5.19
CA PHE A 59 5.48 -11.54 6.35
C PHE A 59 5.21 -12.42 7.56
N PHE A 60 6.09 -13.40 7.78
CA PHE A 60 5.89 -14.39 8.84
C PHE A 60 4.50 -15.03 8.74
N GLU A 61 4.10 -15.33 7.50
CA GLU A 61 2.81 -15.95 7.16
C GLU A 61 1.60 -15.04 7.43
N ASN A 62 1.81 -13.74 7.57
CA ASN A 62 0.74 -12.77 7.76
C ASN A 62 0.64 -11.81 6.59
N ALA A 63 -0.54 -11.20 6.43
CA ALA A 63 -0.76 -10.17 5.43
C ALA A 63 0.20 -9.00 5.66
N PHE A 64 0.78 -8.51 4.58
CA PHE A 64 1.72 -7.40 4.61
C PHE A 64 1.43 -6.46 3.45
N VAL A 65 1.15 -5.19 3.78
CA VAL A 65 0.99 -4.16 2.77
C VAL A 65 2.39 -3.65 2.43
N SER A 66 2.88 -4.03 1.25
CA SER A 66 4.26 -3.76 0.87
C SER A 66 4.44 -2.41 0.17
N LEU A 67 3.36 -1.85 -0.38
CA LEU A 67 3.47 -0.58 -1.10
C LEU A 67 2.11 0.09 -1.16
N ILE A 68 2.07 1.40 -0.89
CA ILE A 68 0.90 2.24 -1.12
C ILE A 68 1.39 3.51 -1.79
N ILE A 69 0.89 3.77 -3.00
CA ILE A 69 1.28 4.96 -3.75
C ILE A 69 0.02 5.70 -4.19
N ILE A 70 -0.03 6.99 -3.88
CA ILE A 70 -1.08 7.89 -4.33
C ILE A 70 -0.47 8.88 -5.29
N ALA A 71 -1.15 9.13 -6.42
CA ALA A 71 -0.68 10.12 -7.39
C ALA A 71 -0.41 11.45 -6.67
N PRO A 72 0.72 12.12 -6.99
CA PRO A 72 1.09 13.33 -6.23
C PRO A 72 0.00 14.39 -6.17
N GLU A 73 -0.73 14.60 -7.27
CA GLU A 73 -1.78 15.62 -7.33
C GLU A 73 -3.06 15.18 -6.61
N GLU A 74 -3.14 13.93 -6.15
CA GLU A 74 -4.32 13.40 -5.50
C GLU A 74 -4.14 13.17 -4.00
N ARG A 75 -3.03 13.64 -3.44
CA ARG A 75 -2.74 13.42 -2.03
C ARG A 75 -3.63 14.26 -1.12
N ARG A 76 -3.72 13.84 0.15
CA ARG A 76 -4.51 14.51 1.20
C ARG A 76 -6.01 14.49 0.94
N LYS A 77 -6.48 13.51 0.17
CA LYS A 77 -7.90 13.33 -0.11
C LYS A 77 -8.45 12.04 0.51
N GLY A 78 -7.63 11.32 1.27
CA GLY A 78 -8.06 10.11 1.96
C GLY A 78 -8.00 8.84 1.13
N TYR A 79 -7.36 8.86 -0.03
CA TYR A 79 -7.29 7.67 -0.87
C TYR A 79 -6.49 6.53 -0.22
N ALA A 80 -5.38 6.86 0.45
CA ALA A 80 -4.59 5.82 1.13
C ALA A 80 -5.41 5.15 2.23
N SER A 81 -6.18 5.93 2.99
CA SER A 81 -7.06 5.38 4.02
C SER A 81 -8.13 4.48 3.42
N SER A 82 -8.69 4.87 2.28
CA SER A 82 -9.70 4.05 1.60
C SER A 82 -9.10 2.71 1.17
N LEU A 83 -7.88 2.72 0.64
CA LEU A 83 -7.20 1.49 0.26
C LEU A 83 -6.93 0.59 1.47
N LEU A 84 -6.45 1.16 2.57
CA LEU A 84 -6.18 0.40 3.78
C LEU A 84 -7.45 -0.21 4.38
N LYS A 85 -8.55 0.55 4.39
CA LYS A 85 -9.82 0.05 4.92
C LYS A 85 -10.36 -1.10 4.08
N TYR A 86 -10.26 -0.97 2.76
CA TYR A 86 -10.68 -2.05 1.88
C TYR A 86 -9.80 -3.29 2.10
N PHE A 87 -8.48 -3.08 2.19
CA PHE A 87 -7.58 -4.20 2.41
C PHE A 87 -7.87 -4.91 3.72
N GLU A 88 -8.21 -4.17 4.77
CA GLU A 88 -8.55 -4.78 6.04
C GLU A 88 -9.72 -5.74 5.89
N LYS A 89 -10.72 -5.37 5.08
CA LYS A 89 -11.89 -6.23 4.88
C LYS A 89 -11.55 -7.53 4.16
N ILE A 90 -10.61 -7.48 3.22
CA ILE A 90 -10.29 -8.64 2.39
C ILE A 90 -9.09 -9.43 2.90
N SER A 91 -8.41 -8.95 3.93
CA SER A 91 -7.20 -9.61 4.43
C SER A 91 -7.48 -11.05 4.81
N PRO A 92 -6.68 -12.00 4.31
CA PRO A 92 -6.87 -13.41 4.66
C PRO A 92 -6.37 -13.77 6.06
N THR A 93 -5.67 -12.85 6.74
CA THR A 93 -5.14 -13.09 8.08
C THR A 93 -5.66 -12.05 9.04
N GLU A 94 -5.73 -12.42 10.33
CA GLU A 94 -6.17 -11.48 11.37
C GLU A 94 -5.14 -10.40 11.66
N LYS A 95 -3.87 -10.74 11.55
CA LYS A 95 -2.78 -9.79 11.77
C LYS A 95 -2.38 -9.17 10.44
N ILE A 96 -2.30 -7.85 10.41
CA ILE A 96 -1.91 -7.11 9.22
C ILE A 96 -0.69 -6.27 9.56
N PHE A 97 0.35 -6.38 8.73
CA PHE A 97 1.57 -5.60 8.90
C PHE A 97 1.77 -4.67 7.72
N SER A 98 2.49 -3.60 7.97
CA SER A 98 2.96 -2.71 6.91
C SER A 98 4.24 -2.06 7.41
N SER A 99 4.90 -1.31 6.56
CA SER A 99 6.12 -0.63 6.96
C SER A 99 6.31 0.65 6.17
N THR A 100 7.13 1.53 6.71
CA THR A 100 7.53 2.76 6.02
C THR A 100 8.81 3.27 6.65
N ASN A 101 9.59 4.04 5.88
CA ASN A 101 10.82 4.63 6.40
C ASN A 101 10.50 5.66 7.49
N GLN A 102 11.40 5.80 8.44
CA GLN A 102 11.26 6.78 9.52
C GLN A 102 11.09 8.20 8.98
N SER A 103 11.71 8.51 7.87
CA SER A 103 11.60 9.83 7.26
C SER A 103 10.23 10.10 6.62
N ASN A 104 9.44 9.07 6.36
CA ASN A 104 8.13 9.24 5.73
C ASN A 104 7.04 9.50 6.76
N ILE A 105 7.03 10.73 7.26
CA ILE A 105 6.11 11.15 8.32
C ILE A 105 4.66 11.04 7.87
N GLU A 106 4.37 11.38 6.61
CA GLU A 106 3.00 11.34 6.12
C GLU A 106 2.42 9.93 6.15
N MET A 107 3.19 8.93 5.71
CA MET A 107 2.69 7.54 5.73
C MET A 107 2.54 7.04 7.15
N GLN A 108 3.44 7.43 8.07
CA GLN A 108 3.28 7.08 9.48
C GLN A 108 1.94 7.58 10.02
N LYS A 109 1.58 8.83 9.67
CA LYS A 109 0.31 9.40 10.11
C LYS A 109 -0.88 8.65 9.51
N VAL A 110 -0.77 8.25 8.25
CA VAL A 110 -1.84 7.48 7.60
C VAL A 110 -2.04 6.14 8.31
N LEU A 111 -0.95 5.43 8.59
CA LEU A 111 -1.03 4.15 9.27
C LEU A 111 -1.63 4.31 10.67
N GLN A 112 -1.15 5.29 11.44
CA GLN A 112 -1.64 5.53 12.79
C GLN A 112 -3.13 5.91 12.76
N LYS A 113 -3.53 6.75 11.82
CA LYS A 113 -4.93 7.16 11.69
C LYS A 113 -5.83 5.96 11.42
N ASN A 114 -5.31 4.94 10.76
CA ASN A 114 -6.08 3.75 10.42
C ASN A 114 -5.94 2.63 11.45
N GLY A 115 -5.40 2.95 12.63
CA GLY A 115 -5.37 2.02 13.75
C GLY A 115 -4.14 1.14 13.83
N TYR A 116 -3.14 1.39 12.98
CA TYR A 116 -1.88 0.65 13.06
C TYR A 116 -1.02 1.22 14.17
N THR A 117 -0.30 0.34 14.89
CA THR A 117 0.60 0.73 15.96
C THR A 117 2.01 0.28 15.64
N PRO A 118 3.04 1.00 16.15
CA PRO A 118 4.43 0.58 15.94
C PRO A 118 4.70 -0.82 16.48
N SER A 119 5.46 -1.60 15.74
CA SER A 119 5.74 -3.00 16.10
C SER A 119 7.23 -3.35 15.97
N GLY A 120 8.08 -2.40 15.66
CA GLY A 120 9.51 -2.64 15.56
C GLY A 120 10.16 -1.84 14.46
N MET A 121 11.47 -2.07 14.26
CA MET A 121 12.19 -1.35 13.22
C MET A 121 13.32 -2.20 12.67
N ILE A 122 13.66 -1.97 11.39
CA ILE A 122 14.80 -2.59 10.74
C ILE A 122 15.77 -1.49 10.36
N LYS A 123 16.99 -1.54 10.93
CA LYS A 123 17.96 -0.44 10.81
C LYS A 123 18.79 -0.48 9.53
N ASN A 124 18.94 -1.66 8.93
CA ASN A 124 19.99 -1.87 7.93
C ASN A 124 19.47 -1.99 6.49
N LEU A 125 18.17 -1.79 6.26
CA LEU A 125 17.65 -1.78 4.89
C LEU A 125 18.10 -0.52 4.16
N ASP A 126 17.87 0.64 4.77
CA ASP A 126 18.30 1.92 4.23
C ASP A 126 19.17 2.60 5.30
N PRO A 127 20.49 2.66 5.13
CA PRO A 127 21.36 3.24 6.15
C PRO A 127 20.94 4.67 6.51
N GLY A 128 20.75 4.91 7.80
CA GLY A 128 20.36 6.22 8.30
C GLY A 128 18.87 6.52 8.24
N ASP A 129 18.07 5.62 7.69
CA ASP A 129 16.63 5.83 7.59
C ASP A 129 15.90 4.50 7.86
N PRO A 130 15.75 4.12 9.14
CA PRO A 130 15.20 2.82 9.50
C PRO A 130 13.81 2.58 8.92
N GLU A 131 13.53 1.32 8.61
CA GLU A 131 12.18 0.91 8.22
C GLU A 131 11.38 0.63 9.48
N LEU A 132 10.27 1.36 9.66
CA LEU A 132 9.39 1.18 10.81
C LEU A 132 8.32 0.17 10.47
N ILE A 133 8.13 -0.83 11.33
CA ILE A 133 7.11 -1.85 11.14
C ILE A 133 5.88 -1.45 11.93
N TYR A 134 4.72 -1.55 11.29
CA TYR A 134 3.42 -1.25 11.88
C TYR A 134 2.53 -2.49 11.86
N PHE A 135 1.58 -2.55 12.77
CA PHE A 135 0.76 -3.72 13.00
C PHE A 135 -0.67 -3.34 13.38
N LYS A 136 -1.63 -4.14 12.92
CA LYS A 136 -3.03 -3.99 13.30
C LYS A 136 -3.71 -5.35 13.28
N TYR A 137 -4.61 -5.58 14.24
CA TYR A 137 -5.54 -6.71 14.14
C TYR A 137 -6.69 -6.32 13.22
N LYS A 138 -7.08 -7.27 12.35
CA LYS A 138 -8.27 -7.11 11.54
C LYS A 138 -9.49 -7.07 12.47
N GLU A 139 -10.33 -6.05 12.29
CA GLU A 139 -11.52 -5.93 13.10
C GLU A 139 -12.55 -6.97 12.70
N ASN A 140 -13.21 -7.58 13.68
CA ASN A 140 -14.29 -8.49 13.42
C ASN A 140 -15.55 -7.71 13.10
N GLN A 141 -16.25 -8.13 12.06
CA GLN A 141 -17.49 -7.49 11.61
C GLN A 141 -18.70 -8.19 12.22
#